data_b2da2bc9b9df3cfb320c11622a84d6ca
#
_entry.id   b2da2bc9b9df3cfb320c11622a84d6ca
#
_cell.length_a   1.000
_cell.length_b   1.000
_cell.length_c   1.000
_cell.angle_alpha   90.00
_cell.angle_beta   90.00
_cell.angle_gamma   90.00
#
_symmetry.space_group_name_H-M   'P 1'
#
loop_
_entity.id
_entity.type
_entity.pdbx_description
1 polymer ?
#
loop_
_entity_poly.entity_id
_entity_poly.type
_entity_poly.pdbx_seq_one_letter_code
_entity_poly.pdbx_strand_id
1 'polypeptide(L)'
;MIEVAVVGSLHLDIVVAAPRLPSRDETLIGSAWHFKCGGKGGNQAVAAARFGASTAFGGQTGEDDFGDRLIANLRAAGVGIAHVARDPGRGSGMSVAITEAAGEYGAVVVSGANLTIDAGAIATRWAPLWEAKLLLLQNEVPEPVNLAAARAARAKGARIIVNAAPARAMAAEMLDLTGVLVVNRVEARMLTGEDDPARALRTLHAPTRDVVLTRGGDGLMAMTRDGARFDVPALPVKLLSSHGAGDCFCGALAARLAKGDTLEAACRFASAAAGLFVSTPEERHAELDSKAVERVLRAHPRA
;
A
#
# COMPACT_ATOMS: atom_id res chain seq x y z
N MET A 1 -20.05 -9.64 -1.99
CA MET A 1 -19.32 -9.81 -0.69
C MET A 1 -17.95 -9.16 -0.83
N ILE A 2 -17.54 -8.31 0.10
CA ILE A 2 -16.20 -7.68 0.09
C ILE A 2 -15.15 -8.76 0.35
N GLU A 3 -14.15 -8.88 -0.51
CA GLU A 3 -13.04 -9.80 -0.31
C GLU A 3 -11.88 -9.13 0.41
N VAL A 4 -11.55 -7.87 0.01
CA VAL A 4 -10.48 -7.07 0.60
C VAL A 4 -11.05 -5.74 1.07
N ALA A 5 -11.00 -5.47 2.37
CA ALA A 5 -11.19 -4.15 2.92
C ALA A 5 -9.82 -3.47 3.05
N VAL A 6 -9.72 -2.21 2.65
CA VAL A 6 -8.52 -1.40 2.85
C VAL A 6 -8.90 -0.21 3.72
N VAL A 7 -8.19 -0.02 4.83
CA VAL A 7 -8.30 1.20 5.65
C VAL A 7 -6.98 1.93 5.57
N GLY A 8 -7.01 3.21 5.20
CA GLY A 8 -5.75 3.95 5.01
C GLY A 8 -5.94 5.36 4.46
N SER A 9 -4.83 5.90 3.98
CA SER A 9 -4.70 7.27 3.49
C SER A 9 -5.11 7.44 2.04
N LEU A 10 -5.50 8.68 1.74
CA LEU A 10 -5.69 9.22 0.40
C LEU A 10 -4.90 10.53 0.29
N HIS A 11 -4.06 10.67 -0.73
CA HIS A 11 -3.32 11.89 -1.04
C HIS A 11 -3.49 12.26 -2.51
N LEU A 12 -3.65 13.55 -2.80
CA LEU A 12 -3.51 14.05 -4.16
C LEU A 12 -2.13 14.69 -4.31
N ASP A 13 -1.29 14.10 -5.13
CA ASP A 13 0.06 14.57 -5.36
C ASP A 13 0.06 15.58 -6.51
N ILE A 14 0.70 16.74 -6.30
CA ILE A 14 1.03 17.70 -7.33
C ILE A 14 2.47 17.45 -7.72
N VAL A 15 2.67 16.85 -8.89
CA VAL A 15 4.01 16.55 -9.40
C VAL A 15 4.43 17.66 -10.34
N VAL A 16 5.56 18.29 -10.03
CA VAL A 16 6.13 19.41 -10.79
C VAL A 16 7.48 18.99 -11.36
N ALA A 17 7.67 19.15 -12.66
CA ALA A 17 8.96 18.96 -13.32
C ALA A 17 9.74 20.27 -13.27
N ALA A 18 10.94 20.26 -12.67
CA ALA A 18 11.83 21.41 -12.58
C ALA A 18 13.28 21.02 -12.92
N PRO A 19 14.15 21.96 -13.29
CA PRO A 19 15.55 21.66 -13.58
C PRO A 19 16.31 21.18 -12.33
N ARG A 20 15.92 21.63 -11.14
CA ARG A 20 16.44 21.25 -9.82
C ARG A 20 15.46 21.66 -8.71
N LEU A 21 15.72 21.27 -7.48
CA LEU A 21 15.03 21.83 -6.32
C LEU A 21 15.42 23.31 -6.12
N PRO A 22 14.46 24.19 -5.75
CA PRO A 22 14.76 25.57 -5.42
C PRO A 22 15.62 25.68 -4.14
N SER A 23 16.56 26.59 -4.15
CA SER A 23 17.25 27.02 -2.94
C SER A 23 16.35 27.92 -2.07
N ARG A 24 16.80 28.23 -0.86
CA ARG A 24 16.07 29.17 -0.01
C ARG A 24 15.92 30.52 -0.74
N ASP A 25 14.71 31.10 -0.66
CA ASP A 25 14.33 32.40 -1.26
C ASP A 25 14.44 32.46 -2.80
N GLU A 26 14.49 31.28 -3.46
CA GLU A 26 14.56 31.18 -4.91
C GLU A 26 13.22 30.77 -5.51
N THR A 27 12.87 31.38 -6.65
CA THR A 27 11.76 30.95 -7.50
C THR A 27 12.32 30.36 -8.79
N LEU A 28 12.00 29.10 -9.08
CA LEU A 28 12.35 28.44 -10.34
C LEU A 28 11.13 28.33 -11.26
N ILE A 29 11.39 28.39 -12.56
CA ILE A 29 10.37 28.09 -13.57
C ILE A 29 10.41 26.59 -13.86
N GLY A 30 9.31 25.88 -13.52
CA GLY A 30 9.10 24.49 -13.90
C GLY A 30 8.66 24.36 -15.36
N SER A 31 8.79 23.17 -15.93
CA SER A 31 8.44 22.88 -17.32
C SER A 31 7.05 22.24 -17.48
N ALA A 32 6.57 21.53 -16.48
CA ALA A 32 5.27 20.83 -16.48
C ALA A 32 4.80 20.54 -15.08
N TRP A 33 3.51 20.26 -14.94
CA TRP A 33 2.94 19.72 -13.72
C TRP A 33 1.72 18.85 -14.04
N HIS A 34 1.40 17.92 -13.13
CA HIS A 34 0.18 17.12 -13.20
C HIS A 34 -0.29 16.68 -11.81
N PHE A 35 -1.55 16.30 -11.72
CA PHE A 35 -2.08 15.64 -10.53
C PHE A 35 -1.90 14.13 -10.62
N LYS A 36 -1.58 13.50 -9.49
CA LYS A 36 -1.53 12.06 -9.33
C LYS A 36 -2.28 11.67 -8.07
N CYS A 37 -3.22 10.74 -8.19
CA CYS A 37 -3.85 10.14 -7.02
C CYS A 37 -2.87 9.19 -6.34
N GLY A 38 -2.67 9.38 -5.04
CA GLY A 38 -1.71 8.70 -4.21
C GLY A 38 -2.28 8.39 -2.81
N GLY A 39 -1.37 8.23 -1.87
CA GLY A 39 -1.65 7.67 -0.56
C GLY A 39 -1.62 6.14 -0.60
N LYS A 40 -0.89 5.54 0.35
CA LYS A 40 -0.68 4.07 0.37
C LYS A 40 -2.00 3.32 0.41
N GLY A 41 -2.96 3.78 1.21
CA GLY A 41 -4.27 3.16 1.30
C GLY A 41 -4.99 3.13 -0.05
N GLY A 42 -5.09 4.28 -0.72
CA GLY A 42 -5.72 4.40 -2.03
C GLY A 42 -5.03 3.56 -3.10
N ASN A 43 -3.69 3.64 -3.17
CA ASN A 43 -2.88 2.87 -4.12
C ASN A 43 -3.08 1.36 -3.95
N GLN A 44 -3.07 0.88 -2.71
CA GLN A 44 -3.23 -0.54 -2.39
C GLN A 44 -4.65 -1.03 -2.68
N ALA A 45 -5.67 -0.20 -2.45
CA ALA A 45 -7.06 -0.53 -2.78
C ALA A 45 -7.26 -0.64 -4.30
N VAL A 46 -6.73 0.33 -5.06
CA VAL A 46 -6.74 0.30 -6.53
C VAL A 46 -6.02 -0.94 -7.06
N ALA A 47 -4.86 -1.28 -6.50
CA ALA A 47 -4.11 -2.47 -6.91
C ALA A 47 -4.88 -3.76 -6.58
N ALA A 48 -5.49 -3.89 -5.39
CA ALA A 48 -6.28 -5.07 -5.04
C ALA A 48 -7.48 -5.27 -5.99
N ALA A 49 -8.21 -4.20 -6.31
CA ALA A 49 -9.31 -4.25 -7.26
C ALA A 49 -8.84 -4.60 -8.68
N ARG A 50 -7.75 -4.00 -9.15
CA ARG A 50 -7.13 -4.26 -10.46
C ARG A 50 -6.75 -5.73 -10.62
N PHE A 51 -6.25 -6.37 -9.57
CA PHE A 51 -5.91 -7.80 -9.57
C PHE A 51 -7.09 -8.71 -9.19
N GLY A 52 -8.31 -8.17 -9.28
CA GLY A 52 -9.56 -8.93 -9.33
C GLY A 52 -10.15 -9.30 -7.98
N ALA A 53 -9.81 -8.58 -6.90
CA ALA A 53 -10.53 -8.69 -5.64
C ALA A 53 -11.72 -7.73 -5.60
N SER A 54 -12.85 -8.17 -5.05
CA SER A 54 -13.94 -7.28 -4.66
C SER A 54 -13.47 -6.43 -3.47
N THR A 55 -13.08 -5.17 -3.75
CA THR A 55 -12.39 -4.29 -2.80
C THR A 55 -13.28 -3.15 -2.35
N ALA A 56 -13.26 -2.82 -1.06
CA ALA A 56 -13.87 -1.62 -0.50
C ALA A 56 -12.85 -0.85 0.35
N PHE A 57 -13.00 0.48 0.38
CA PHE A 57 -12.09 1.39 1.05
C PHE A 57 -12.77 2.15 2.19
N GLY A 58 -12.12 2.19 3.34
CA GLY A 58 -12.44 3.04 4.49
C GLY A 58 -11.35 4.08 4.70
N GLY A 59 -11.73 5.35 4.74
CA GLY A 59 -10.81 6.47 4.91
C GLY A 59 -11.53 7.79 4.96
N GLN A 60 -10.78 8.89 4.84
CA GLN A 60 -11.35 10.23 4.94
C GLN A 60 -10.65 11.22 4.01
N THR A 61 -11.43 12.08 3.37
CA THR A 61 -10.98 13.22 2.57
C THR A 61 -11.57 14.51 3.11
N GLY A 62 -11.07 15.65 2.68
CA GLY A 62 -11.75 16.93 2.85
C GLY A 62 -12.99 17.05 1.98
N GLU A 63 -13.84 18.05 2.28
CA GLU A 63 -14.90 18.50 1.37
C GLU A 63 -14.32 19.52 0.37
N ASP A 64 -13.42 19.06 -0.49
CA ASP A 64 -12.67 19.85 -1.46
C ASP A 64 -12.50 19.12 -2.80
N ASP A 65 -12.03 19.84 -3.83
CA ASP A 65 -11.79 19.30 -5.18
C ASP A 65 -10.78 18.15 -5.18
N PHE A 66 -9.84 18.14 -4.21
CA PHE A 66 -8.85 17.05 -4.08
C PHE A 66 -9.54 15.78 -3.63
N GLY A 67 -10.44 15.89 -2.64
CA GLY A 67 -11.25 14.78 -2.17
C GLY A 67 -12.15 14.20 -3.27
N ASP A 68 -12.73 15.06 -4.10
CA ASP A 68 -13.57 14.63 -5.23
C ASP A 68 -12.76 13.83 -6.24
N ARG A 69 -11.56 14.28 -6.59
CA ARG A 69 -10.64 13.57 -7.49
C ARG A 69 -10.22 12.21 -6.93
N LEU A 70 -9.88 12.16 -5.64
CA LEU A 70 -9.47 10.92 -4.95
C LEU A 70 -10.59 9.88 -4.93
N ILE A 71 -11.83 10.31 -4.61
CA ILE A 71 -13.02 9.45 -4.63
C ILE A 71 -13.34 8.97 -6.05
N ALA A 72 -13.25 9.87 -7.04
CA ALA A 72 -13.47 9.52 -8.45
C ALA A 72 -12.46 8.46 -8.93
N ASN A 73 -11.19 8.57 -8.54
CA ASN A 73 -10.15 7.59 -8.87
C ASN A 73 -10.45 6.20 -8.29
N LEU A 74 -10.83 6.12 -7.03
CA LEU A 74 -11.22 4.86 -6.39
C LEU A 74 -12.43 4.23 -7.10
N ARG A 75 -13.45 5.05 -7.42
CA ARG A 75 -14.64 4.60 -8.13
C ARG A 75 -14.32 4.09 -9.53
N ALA A 76 -13.47 4.79 -10.29
CA ALA A 76 -13.04 4.38 -11.62
C ALA A 76 -12.26 3.06 -11.60
N ALA A 77 -11.55 2.77 -10.51
CA ALA A 77 -10.85 1.49 -10.30
C ALA A 77 -11.78 0.35 -9.81
N GLY A 78 -13.09 0.61 -9.64
CA GLY A 78 -14.04 -0.39 -9.14
C GLY A 78 -13.97 -0.64 -7.63
N VAL A 79 -13.34 0.25 -6.86
CA VAL A 79 -13.28 0.17 -5.40
C VAL A 79 -14.58 0.72 -4.80
N GLY A 80 -15.18 -0.02 -3.86
CA GLY A 80 -16.34 0.42 -3.09
C GLY A 80 -15.98 1.60 -2.17
N ILE A 81 -16.67 2.74 -2.32
CA ILE A 81 -16.36 4.01 -1.66
C ILE A 81 -17.36 4.41 -0.57
N ALA A 82 -18.32 3.57 -0.24
CA ALA A 82 -19.39 3.87 0.73
C ALA A 82 -18.87 4.24 2.13
N HIS A 83 -17.62 3.92 2.43
CA HIS A 83 -16.96 4.15 3.72
C HIS A 83 -15.87 5.22 3.65
N VAL A 84 -15.83 6.02 2.57
CA VAL A 84 -14.99 7.22 2.50
C VAL A 84 -15.76 8.38 3.15
N ALA A 85 -15.27 8.84 4.30
CA ALA A 85 -15.86 9.99 4.99
C ALA A 85 -15.36 11.31 4.38
N ARG A 86 -16.14 12.38 4.59
CA ARG A 86 -15.76 13.75 4.23
C ARG A 86 -15.62 14.57 5.52
N ASP A 87 -14.56 15.35 5.62
CA ASP A 87 -14.28 16.24 6.74
C ASP A 87 -14.45 17.71 6.27
N PRO A 88 -15.46 18.44 6.76
CA PRO A 88 -15.67 19.84 6.36
C PRO A 88 -14.65 20.80 6.99
N GLY A 89 -13.94 20.35 8.03
CA GLY A 89 -13.00 21.18 8.79
C GLY A 89 -11.53 21.00 8.39
N ARG A 90 -11.23 20.02 7.51
CA ARG A 90 -9.86 19.70 7.10
C ARG A 90 -9.77 19.45 5.61
N GLY A 91 -8.74 20.00 4.98
CA GLY A 91 -8.45 19.69 3.58
C GLY A 91 -8.03 18.23 3.39
N SER A 92 -8.20 17.71 2.19
CA SER A 92 -7.74 16.40 1.79
C SER A 92 -6.23 16.25 1.98
N GLY A 93 -5.76 15.02 2.18
CA GLY A 93 -4.34 14.72 2.12
C GLY A 93 -3.76 15.08 0.75
N MET A 94 -2.56 15.66 0.74
CA MET A 94 -1.89 16.05 -0.50
C MET A 94 -0.37 15.99 -0.36
N SER A 95 0.33 15.97 -1.49
CA SER A 95 1.75 16.25 -1.53
C SER A 95 2.13 17.19 -2.69
N VAL A 96 3.25 17.87 -2.52
CA VAL A 96 3.94 18.53 -3.63
C VAL A 96 5.26 17.81 -3.82
N ALA A 97 5.47 17.24 -5.00
CA ALA A 97 6.70 16.57 -5.39
C ALA A 97 7.34 17.33 -6.54
N ILE A 98 8.58 17.79 -6.37
CA ILE A 98 9.39 18.39 -7.43
C ILE A 98 10.34 17.31 -7.92
N THR A 99 10.26 17.00 -9.22
CA THR A 99 11.11 16.01 -9.89
C THR A 99 12.13 16.71 -10.76
N GLU A 100 13.38 16.29 -10.67
CA GLU A 100 14.49 16.82 -11.46
C GLU A 100 14.72 15.97 -12.73
N ALA A 101 15.37 16.56 -13.73
CA ALA A 101 15.69 15.86 -14.97
C ALA A 101 16.59 14.62 -14.75
N ALA A 102 17.40 14.60 -13.70
CA ALA A 102 18.23 13.46 -13.29
C ALA A 102 17.46 12.34 -12.57
N GLY A 103 16.17 12.55 -12.30
CA GLY A 103 15.33 11.57 -11.58
C GLY A 103 15.35 11.70 -10.06
N GLU A 104 16.09 12.66 -9.51
CA GLU A 104 16.01 13.01 -8.10
C GLU A 104 14.72 13.78 -7.82
N TYR A 105 14.22 13.70 -6.58
CA TYR A 105 13.01 14.42 -6.20
C TYR A 105 13.03 14.86 -4.74
N GLY A 106 12.30 15.94 -4.46
CA GLY A 106 11.94 16.35 -3.10
C GLY A 106 10.44 16.51 -2.98
N ALA A 107 9.90 16.12 -1.85
CA ALA A 107 8.45 16.21 -1.62
C ALA A 107 8.11 16.68 -0.21
N VAL A 108 6.98 17.37 -0.10
CA VAL A 108 6.33 17.71 1.16
C VAL A 108 4.94 17.10 1.17
N VAL A 109 4.62 16.35 2.22
CA VAL A 109 3.34 15.69 2.40
C VAL A 109 2.55 16.39 3.50
N VAL A 110 1.28 16.68 3.23
CA VAL A 110 0.29 17.16 4.20
C VAL A 110 -0.79 16.10 4.33
N SER A 111 -0.85 15.43 5.46
CA SER A 111 -1.78 14.30 5.66
C SER A 111 -3.25 14.73 5.74
N GLY A 112 -3.54 15.98 6.12
CA GLY A 112 -4.90 16.55 6.11
C GLY A 112 -5.93 15.69 6.85
N ALA A 113 -7.06 15.46 6.21
CA ALA A 113 -8.19 14.70 6.75
C ALA A 113 -7.84 13.24 7.11
N ASN A 114 -6.75 12.66 6.57
CA ASN A 114 -6.30 11.32 6.98
C ASN A 114 -6.00 11.22 8.49
N LEU A 115 -5.66 12.34 9.14
CA LEU A 115 -5.33 12.37 10.56
C LEU A 115 -6.53 12.60 11.48
N THR A 116 -7.71 12.92 10.94
CA THR A 116 -8.91 13.26 11.72
C THR A 116 -9.96 12.15 11.72
N ILE A 117 -9.62 10.96 11.25
CA ILE A 117 -10.50 9.79 11.31
C ILE A 117 -10.80 9.45 12.78
N ASP A 118 -12.07 9.42 13.14
CA ASP A 118 -12.51 9.07 14.49
C ASP A 118 -12.41 7.55 14.74
N ALA A 119 -11.34 7.14 15.42
CA ALA A 119 -11.10 5.74 15.77
C ALA A 119 -12.21 5.14 16.64
N GLY A 120 -12.91 5.94 17.45
CA GLY A 120 -14.02 5.47 18.29
C GLY A 120 -15.27 5.13 17.49
N ALA A 121 -15.49 5.79 16.37
CA ALA A 121 -16.69 5.65 15.56
C ALA A 121 -16.59 4.56 14.47
N ILE A 122 -15.38 4.23 13.99
CA ILE A 122 -15.24 3.37 12.80
C ILE A 122 -15.75 1.96 12.99
N ALA A 123 -15.71 1.41 14.19
CA ALA A 123 -16.19 0.05 14.45
C ALA A 123 -17.67 -0.12 14.05
N THR A 124 -18.49 0.89 14.31
CA THR A 124 -19.92 0.91 13.95
C THR A 124 -20.13 1.51 12.56
N ARG A 125 -19.48 2.66 12.27
CA ARG A 125 -19.69 3.42 11.03
C ARG A 125 -19.28 2.66 9.79
N TRP A 126 -18.24 1.81 9.89
CA TRP A 126 -17.72 1.01 8.80
C TRP A 126 -17.99 -0.50 8.97
N ALA A 127 -19.05 -0.85 9.73
CA ALA A 127 -19.37 -2.26 10.03
C ALA A 127 -19.36 -3.21 8.83
N PRO A 128 -19.84 -2.83 7.62
CA PRO A 128 -19.77 -3.71 6.46
C PRO A 128 -18.34 -4.05 5.98
N LEU A 129 -17.33 -3.22 6.29
CA LEU A 129 -15.94 -3.52 5.93
C LEU A 129 -15.38 -4.70 6.73
N TRP A 130 -15.85 -4.89 7.95
CA TRP A 130 -15.32 -5.93 8.84
C TRP A 130 -15.74 -7.33 8.45
N GLU A 131 -16.75 -7.47 7.57
CA GLU A 131 -17.18 -8.76 7.00
C GLU A 131 -16.28 -9.23 5.84
N ALA A 132 -15.23 -8.47 5.50
CA ALA A 132 -14.27 -8.83 4.47
C ALA A 132 -13.42 -10.04 4.89
N LYS A 133 -12.96 -10.83 3.91
CA LYS A 133 -12.01 -11.93 4.19
C LYS A 133 -10.67 -11.41 4.69
N LEU A 134 -10.26 -10.24 4.21
CA LEU A 134 -8.97 -9.61 4.46
C LEU A 134 -9.13 -8.12 4.76
N LEU A 135 -8.37 -7.64 5.76
CA LEU A 135 -8.16 -6.20 6.00
C LEU A 135 -6.70 -5.85 5.72
N LEU A 136 -6.47 -4.83 4.88
CA LEU A 136 -5.16 -4.30 4.52
C LEU A 136 -4.98 -2.92 5.12
N LEU A 137 -3.89 -2.72 5.89
CA LEU A 137 -3.56 -1.52 6.65
C LEU A 137 -2.16 -0.99 6.30
N GLN A 138 -1.96 0.31 6.49
CA GLN A 138 -0.65 0.99 6.34
C GLN A 138 -0.49 2.05 7.44
N ASN A 139 0.70 2.64 7.56
CA ASN A 139 1.02 3.57 8.65
C ASN A 139 0.83 5.06 8.29
N GLU A 140 -0.01 5.39 7.33
CA GLU A 140 -0.29 6.80 6.94
C GLU A 140 -1.58 7.37 7.58
N VAL A 141 -2.23 6.60 8.43
CA VAL A 141 -3.32 7.05 9.29
C VAL A 141 -2.91 6.88 10.76
N PRO A 142 -3.60 7.53 11.73
CA PRO A 142 -3.29 7.38 13.14
C PRO A 142 -3.34 5.90 13.59
N GLU A 143 -2.40 5.50 14.45
CA GLU A 143 -2.37 4.12 14.97
C GLU A 143 -3.67 3.70 15.66
N PRO A 144 -4.36 4.54 16.46
CA PRO A 144 -5.66 4.17 17.02
C PRO A 144 -6.70 3.77 15.98
N VAL A 145 -6.67 4.36 14.78
CA VAL A 145 -7.56 3.99 13.66
C VAL A 145 -7.24 2.59 13.17
N ASN A 146 -5.96 2.31 12.91
CA ASN A 146 -5.51 0.97 12.50
C ASN A 146 -5.86 -0.10 13.53
N LEU A 147 -5.65 0.22 14.82
CA LEU A 147 -5.93 -0.71 15.90
C LEU A 147 -7.45 -0.99 16.04
N ALA A 148 -8.28 0.05 15.96
CA ALA A 148 -9.73 -0.11 16.01
C ALA A 148 -10.25 -0.93 14.80
N ALA A 149 -9.72 -0.67 13.60
CA ALA A 149 -10.06 -1.42 12.39
C ALA A 149 -9.62 -2.90 12.50
N ALA A 150 -8.40 -3.15 12.97
CA ALA A 150 -7.88 -4.49 13.15
C ALA A 150 -8.69 -5.30 14.16
N ARG A 151 -9.05 -4.71 15.32
CA ARG A 151 -9.92 -5.34 16.32
C ARG A 151 -11.30 -5.70 15.74
N ALA A 152 -11.93 -4.76 15.05
CA ALA A 152 -13.26 -4.96 14.49
C ALA A 152 -13.27 -6.07 13.42
N ALA A 153 -12.32 -6.02 12.48
CA ALA A 153 -12.20 -7.04 11.43
C ALA A 153 -11.79 -8.40 11.98
N ARG A 154 -10.86 -8.45 12.96
CA ARG A 154 -10.44 -9.71 13.59
C ARG A 154 -11.58 -10.39 14.34
N ALA A 155 -12.45 -9.62 15.00
CA ALA A 155 -13.65 -10.13 15.68
C ALA A 155 -14.63 -10.81 14.72
N LYS A 156 -14.57 -10.49 13.43
CA LYS A 156 -15.35 -11.10 12.34
C LYS A 156 -14.60 -12.19 11.59
N GLY A 157 -13.38 -12.52 12.01
CA GLY A 157 -12.58 -13.59 11.43
C GLY A 157 -11.71 -13.18 10.26
N ALA A 158 -11.63 -11.88 9.91
CA ALA A 158 -10.78 -11.39 8.85
C ALA A 158 -9.29 -11.63 9.17
N ARG A 159 -8.50 -11.94 8.12
CA ARG A 159 -7.04 -11.94 8.22
C ARG A 159 -6.51 -10.52 8.01
N ILE A 160 -5.62 -10.07 8.90
CA ILE A 160 -5.09 -8.73 8.88
C ILE A 160 -3.74 -8.73 8.16
N ILE A 161 -3.58 -7.89 7.13
CA ILE A 161 -2.31 -7.60 6.48
C ILE A 161 -1.91 -6.20 6.90
N VAL A 162 -0.68 -6.03 7.37
CA VAL A 162 -0.10 -4.73 7.68
C VAL A 162 1.12 -4.50 6.81
N ASN A 163 1.06 -3.49 5.96
CA ASN A 163 2.25 -2.90 5.36
C ASN A 163 2.82 -1.86 6.33
N ALA A 164 3.95 -2.15 6.96
CA ALA A 164 4.54 -1.30 8.00
C ALA A 164 5.19 -0.02 7.43
N ALA A 165 4.61 0.55 6.39
CA ALA A 165 5.08 1.73 5.67
C ALA A 165 4.17 2.96 5.91
N PRO A 166 4.73 4.16 6.19
CA PRO A 166 6.11 4.37 6.63
C PRO A 166 6.41 3.68 7.96
N ALA A 167 7.68 3.38 8.20
CA ALA A 167 8.08 2.72 9.43
C ALA A 167 7.78 3.60 10.66
N ARG A 168 7.12 3.00 11.63
CA ARG A 168 6.94 3.54 12.98
C ARG A 168 6.88 2.39 13.98
N ALA A 169 7.16 2.68 15.25
CA ALA A 169 6.90 1.72 16.32
C ALA A 169 5.43 1.27 16.26
N MET A 170 5.18 0.00 16.45
CA MET A 170 3.84 -0.58 16.46
C MET A 170 3.52 -1.10 17.86
N ALA A 171 2.31 -0.86 18.34
CA ALA A 171 1.83 -1.42 19.59
C ALA A 171 1.89 -2.97 19.54
N ALA A 172 2.22 -3.61 20.66
CA ALA A 172 2.29 -5.07 20.76
C ALA A 172 0.96 -5.71 20.32
N GLU A 173 -0.16 -5.15 20.72
CA GLU A 173 -1.49 -5.61 20.30
C GLU A 173 -1.68 -5.55 18.76
N MET A 174 -1.18 -4.50 18.09
CA MET A 174 -1.25 -4.43 16.63
C MET A 174 -0.46 -5.56 15.97
N LEU A 175 0.71 -5.87 16.53
CA LEU A 175 1.52 -7.01 16.09
C LEU A 175 0.81 -8.35 16.32
N ASP A 176 0.12 -8.53 17.45
CA ASP A 176 -0.62 -9.76 17.76
C ASP A 176 -1.86 -9.96 16.87
N LEU A 177 -2.50 -8.87 16.46
CA LEU A 177 -3.62 -8.90 15.51
C LEU A 177 -3.17 -9.15 14.07
N THR A 178 -1.90 -8.88 13.75
CA THR A 178 -1.35 -8.98 12.39
C THR A 178 -1.19 -10.44 11.96
N GLY A 179 -1.86 -10.83 10.88
CA GLY A 179 -1.72 -12.16 10.27
C GLY A 179 -0.64 -12.22 9.19
N VAL A 180 -0.35 -11.10 8.51
CA VAL A 180 0.78 -10.94 7.56
C VAL A 180 1.40 -9.57 7.76
N LEU A 181 2.68 -9.53 8.07
CA LEU A 181 3.46 -8.30 8.16
C LEU A 181 4.30 -8.14 6.89
N VAL A 182 4.11 -7.03 6.18
CA VAL A 182 4.90 -6.69 4.99
C VAL A 182 5.79 -5.50 5.31
N VAL A 183 7.08 -5.67 5.10
CA VAL A 183 8.13 -4.65 5.32
C VAL A 183 9.08 -4.60 4.13
N ASN A 184 9.72 -3.47 3.89
CA ASN A 184 10.93 -3.39 3.07
C ASN A 184 12.19 -3.42 3.97
N ARG A 185 13.39 -3.35 3.36
CA ARG A 185 14.66 -3.36 4.11
C ARG A 185 14.78 -2.22 5.13
N VAL A 186 14.33 -1.02 4.75
CA VAL A 186 14.41 0.18 5.61
C VAL A 186 13.48 0.03 6.80
N GLU A 187 12.25 -0.38 6.56
CA GLU A 187 11.24 -0.62 7.58
C GLU A 187 11.64 -1.76 8.51
N ALA A 188 12.15 -2.87 7.96
CA ALA A 188 12.65 -3.98 8.74
C ALA A 188 13.78 -3.54 9.69
N ARG A 189 14.77 -2.80 9.19
CA ARG A 189 15.86 -2.24 10.00
C ARG A 189 15.34 -1.30 11.10
N MET A 190 14.41 -0.40 10.77
CA MET A 190 13.85 0.54 11.75
C MET A 190 13.06 -0.18 12.85
N LEU A 191 12.36 -1.27 12.52
CA LEU A 191 11.57 -2.03 13.50
C LEU A 191 12.40 -2.98 14.37
N THR A 192 13.54 -3.46 13.85
CA THR A 192 14.32 -4.52 14.53
C THR A 192 15.69 -4.08 15.01
N GLY A 193 16.26 -3.00 14.43
CA GLY A 193 17.65 -2.62 14.59
C GLY A 193 18.64 -3.49 13.81
N GLU A 194 18.16 -4.49 13.03
CA GLU A 194 19.01 -5.43 12.30
C GLU A 194 19.28 -4.95 10.87
N ASP A 195 20.56 -4.89 10.50
CA ASP A 195 20.98 -4.58 9.12
C ASP A 195 20.85 -5.78 8.17
N ASP A 196 21.02 -7.01 8.71
CA ASP A 196 20.86 -8.25 7.93
C ASP A 196 19.37 -8.58 7.75
N PRO A 197 18.84 -8.60 6.51
CA PRO A 197 17.45 -8.91 6.23
C PRO A 197 17.02 -10.28 6.77
N ALA A 198 17.91 -11.28 6.80
CA ALA A 198 17.57 -12.60 7.32
C ALA A 198 17.44 -12.61 8.85
N ARG A 199 18.20 -11.77 9.56
CA ARG A 199 18.05 -11.55 11.00
C ARG A 199 16.78 -10.75 11.29
N ALA A 200 16.57 -9.65 10.56
CA ALA A 200 15.36 -8.85 10.70
C ALA A 200 14.09 -9.69 10.49
N LEU A 201 14.06 -10.56 9.47
CA LEU A 201 12.96 -11.48 9.21
C LEU A 201 12.68 -12.40 10.41
N ARG A 202 13.72 -12.96 11.04
CA ARG A 202 13.58 -13.81 12.25
C ARG A 202 13.08 -13.01 13.44
N THR A 203 13.57 -11.79 13.64
CA THR A 203 13.15 -10.92 14.77
C THR A 203 11.68 -10.50 14.62
N LEU A 204 11.20 -10.26 13.39
CA LEU A 204 9.81 -9.90 13.12
C LEU A 204 8.85 -11.11 13.17
N HIS A 205 9.38 -12.32 13.05
CA HIS A 205 8.57 -13.53 13.03
C HIS A 205 7.89 -13.81 14.40
N ALA A 206 6.67 -14.31 14.34
CA ALA A 206 5.96 -14.88 15.50
C ALA A 206 5.02 -15.99 15.01
N PRO A 207 4.66 -16.96 15.87
CA PRO A 207 3.75 -18.05 15.50
C PRO A 207 2.36 -17.61 15.05
N THR A 208 2.00 -16.36 15.31
CA THR A 208 0.69 -15.79 14.94
C THR A 208 0.66 -15.14 13.57
N ARG A 209 1.84 -14.85 12.96
CA ARG A 209 1.92 -14.08 11.72
C ARG A 209 2.97 -14.60 10.74
N ASP A 210 2.66 -14.42 9.47
CA ASP A 210 3.62 -14.53 8.39
C ASP A 210 4.37 -13.18 8.24
N VAL A 211 5.62 -13.22 7.78
CA VAL A 211 6.42 -12.01 7.51
C VAL A 211 6.93 -12.05 6.08
N VAL A 212 6.75 -10.94 5.36
CA VAL A 212 7.25 -10.75 3.99
C VAL A 212 8.17 -9.53 3.99
N LEU A 213 9.44 -9.72 3.64
CA LEU A 213 10.45 -8.68 3.55
C LEU A 213 10.82 -8.47 2.09
N THR A 214 10.39 -7.35 1.50
CA THR A 214 10.69 -6.98 0.11
C THR A 214 12.07 -6.33 0.01
N ARG A 215 12.79 -6.63 -1.10
CA ARG A 215 14.17 -6.19 -1.31
C ARG A 215 14.36 -5.45 -2.64
N GLY A 216 13.27 -4.96 -3.23
CA GLY A 216 13.29 -4.31 -4.54
C GLY A 216 13.77 -5.27 -5.64
N GLY A 217 14.77 -4.87 -6.41
CA GLY A 217 15.35 -5.69 -7.49
C GLY A 217 15.97 -7.03 -7.06
N ASP A 218 16.17 -7.26 -5.76
CA ASP A 218 16.63 -8.53 -5.20
C ASP A 218 15.45 -9.45 -4.78
N GLY A 219 14.21 -9.11 -5.15
CA GLY A 219 13.04 -9.91 -4.83
C GLY A 219 12.56 -9.76 -3.39
N LEU A 220 12.17 -10.84 -2.75
CA LEU A 220 11.73 -10.87 -1.36
C LEU A 220 12.20 -12.11 -0.61
N MET A 221 12.15 -12.02 0.70
CA MET A 221 12.26 -13.16 1.64
C MET A 221 10.95 -13.21 2.44
N ALA A 222 10.49 -14.41 2.76
CA ALA A 222 9.34 -14.58 3.61
C ALA A 222 9.53 -15.71 4.63
N MET A 223 8.81 -15.60 5.73
CA MET A 223 8.71 -16.63 6.74
C MET A 223 7.25 -16.82 7.12
N THR A 224 6.75 -18.02 6.98
CA THR A 224 5.39 -18.37 7.40
C THR A 224 5.30 -18.48 8.91
N ARG A 225 4.11 -18.37 9.47
CA ARG A 225 3.87 -18.47 10.91
C ARG A 225 4.34 -19.80 11.55
N ASP A 226 4.44 -20.87 10.76
CA ASP A 226 4.98 -22.18 11.19
C ASP A 226 6.52 -22.27 11.05
N GLY A 227 7.18 -21.16 10.63
CA GLY A 227 8.63 -21.04 10.55
C GLY A 227 9.24 -21.47 9.23
N ALA A 228 8.46 -21.93 8.25
CA ALA A 228 8.98 -22.24 6.92
C ALA A 228 9.44 -20.97 6.20
N ARG A 229 10.59 -21.04 5.52
CA ARG A 229 11.19 -19.90 4.78
C ARG A 229 11.18 -20.18 3.29
N PHE A 230 10.95 -19.12 2.53
CA PHE A 230 11.13 -19.12 1.08
C PHE A 230 11.61 -17.76 0.58
N ASP A 231 12.23 -17.76 -0.58
CA ASP A 231 12.64 -16.57 -1.32
C ASP A 231 11.92 -16.54 -2.67
N VAL A 232 11.52 -15.34 -3.10
CA VAL A 232 10.99 -15.11 -4.46
C VAL A 232 11.90 -14.12 -5.15
N PRO A 233 12.51 -14.48 -6.27
CA PRO A 233 13.34 -13.55 -7.03
C PRO A 233 12.47 -12.44 -7.66
N ALA A 234 13.09 -11.29 -7.93
CA ALA A 234 12.39 -10.23 -8.66
C ALA A 234 12.25 -10.62 -10.13
N LEU A 235 11.15 -10.14 -10.75
CA LEU A 235 11.03 -10.22 -12.21
C LEU A 235 12.12 -9.35 -12.85
N PRO A 236 12.95 -9.91 -13.77
CA PRO A 236 13.94 -9.11 -14.48
C PRO A 236 13.26 -8.17 -15.48
N VAL A 237 13.23 -6.88 -15.16
CA VAL A 237 12.58 -5.85 -15.97
C VAL A 237 13.44 -4.60 -16.09
N LYS A 238 13.21 -3.80 -17.13
CA LYS A 238 13.77 -2.45 -17.22
C LYS A 238 12.94 -1.52 -16.33
N LEU A 239 13.58 -1.02 -15.27
CA LEU A 239 12.95 -0.08 -14.33
C LEU A 239 12.67 1.27 -15.02
N LEU A 240 11.42 1.73 -14.98
CA LEU A 240 11.02 3.07 -15.36
C LEU A 240 10.83 3.98 -14.14
N SER A 241 10.13 3.47 -13.10
CA SER A 241 9.92 4.17 -11.83
C SER A 241 9.69 3.14 -10.72
N SER A 242 10.33 3.31 -9.57
CA SER A 242 10.08 2.46 -8.39
C SER A 242 8.90 2.95 -7.53
N HIS A 243 8.36 4.13 -7.80
CA HIS A 243 7.28 4.72 -7.00
C HIS A 243 5.99 3.92 -7.10
N GLY A 244 5.39 3.57 -5.95
CA GLY A 244 4.16 2.77 -5.90
C GLY A 244 4.35 1.24 -6.04
N ALA A 245 5.58 0.75 -6.25
CA ALA A 245 5.86 -0.69 -6.35
C ALA A 245 5.39 -1.48 -5.12
N GLY A 246 5.66 -0.95 -3.92
CA GLY A 246 5.25 -1.57 -2.66
C GLY A 246 3.72 -1.61 -2.50
N ASP A 247 3.03 -0.56 -2.94
CA ASP A 247 1.56 -0.51 -2.87
C ASP A 247 0.95 -1.49 -3.88
N CYS A 248 1.48 -1.57 -5.10
CA CYS A 248 1.10 -2.57 -6.09
C CYS A 248 1.29 -3.99 -5.55
N PHE A 249 2.45 -4.25 -4.93
CA PHE A 249 2.75 -5.53 -4.29
C PHE A 249 1.73 -5.87 -3.21
N CYS A 250 1.46 -4.96 -2.26
CA CYS A 250 0.55 -5.21 -1.14
C CYS A 250 -0.90 -5.45 -1.61
N GLY A 251 -1.38 -4.67 -2.58
CA GLY A 251 -2.70 -4.86 -3.16
C GLY A 251 -2.83 -6.20 -3.90
N ALA A 252 -1.83 -6.57 -4.71
CA ALA A 252 -1.78 -7.84 -5.40
C ALA A 252 -1.71 -9.04 -4.44
N LEU A 253 -0.88 -8.94 -3.39
CA LEU A 253 -0.77 -9.93 -2.32
C LEU A 253 -2.14 -10.15 -1.64
N ALA A 254 -2.81 -9.07 -1.26
CA ALA A 254 -4.11 -9.13 -0.61
C ALA A 254 -5.16 -9.78 -1.54
N ALA A 255 -5.18 -9.42 -2.82
CA ALA A 255 -6.11 -9.99 -3.80
C ALA A 255 -5.93 -11.52 -3.94
N ARG A 256 -4.70 -12.01 -3.97
CA ARG A 256 -4.41 -13.45 -4.10
C ARG A 256 -4.71 -14.22 -2.83
N LEU A 257 -4.32 -13.69 -1.67
CA LEU A 257 -4.63 -14.30 -0.38
C LEU A 257 -6.14 -14.37 -0.11
N ALA A 258 -6.91 -13.35 -0.54
CA ALA A 258 -8.37 -13.36 -0.43
C ALA A 258 -9.05 -14.44 -1.30
N LYS A 259 -8.38 -14.87 -2.36
CA LYS A 259 -8.80 -16.00 -3.23
C LYS A 259 -8.38 -17.37 -2.69
N GLY A 260 -7.63 -17.41 -1.59
CA GLY A 260 -7.20 -18.65 -0.94
C GLY A 260 -5.84 -19.20 -1.39
N ASP A 261 -5.05 -18.40 -2.11
CA ASP A 261 -3.69 -18.79 -2.48
C ASP A 261 -2.81 -18.99 -1.23
N THR A 262 -1.82 -19.86 -1.32
CA THR A 262 -0.75 -19.95 -0.32
C THR A 262 0.04 -18.64 -0.27
N LEU A 263 0.73 -18.37 0.86
CA LEU A 263 1.57 -17.16 0.97
C LEU A 263 2.61 -17.11 -0.14
N GLU A 264 3.26 -18.24 -0.44
CA GLU A 264 4.29 -18.30 -1.49
C GLU A 264 3.73 -17.98 -2.88
N ALA A 265 2.60 -18.60 -3.25
CA ALA A 265 1.96 -18.33 -4.54
C ALA A 265 1.50 -16.86 -4.65
N ALA A 266 0.94 -16.30 -3.59
CA ALA A 266 0.53 -14.91 -3.52
C ALA A 266 1.73 -13.95 -3.61
N CYS A 267 2.85 -14.26 -2.94
CA CYS A 267 4.09 -13.49 -3.02
C CYS A 267 4.71 -13.51 -4.43
N ARG A 268 4.73 -14.66 -5.10
CA ARG A 268 5.20 -14.76 -6.49
C ARG A 268 4.35 -13.91 -7.43
N PHE A 269 3.04 -14.00 -7.31
CA PHE A 269 2.14 -13.17 -8.10
C PHE A 269 2.36 -11.68 -7.82
N ALA A 270 2.44 -11.28 -6.55
CA ALA A 270 2.62 -9.89 -6.14
C ALA A 270 3.98 -9.33 -6.58
N SER A 271 5.05 -10.13 -6.53
CA SER A 271 6.38 -9.75 -7.03
C SER A 271 6.36 -9.49 -8.54
N ALA A 272 5.73 -10.38 -9.31
CA ALA A 272 5.58 -10.21 -10.75
C ALA A 272 4.69 -8.99 -11.10
N ALA A 273 3.61 -8.77 -10.36
CA ALA A 273 2.73 -7.60 -10.52
C ALA A 273 3.50 -6.29 -10.28
N ALA A 274 4.29 -6.22 -9.19
CA ALA A 274 5.14 -5.07 -8.90
C ALA A 274 6.22 -4.88 -9.98
N GLY A 275 6.83 -5.95 -10.47
CA GLY A 275 7.81 -5.89 -11.57
C GLY A 275 7.22 -5.33 -12.86
N LEU A 276 6.02 -5.79 -13.25
CA LEU A 276 5.29 -5.22 -14.38
C LEU A 276 4.94 -3.74 -14.15
N PHE A 277 4.49 -3.40 -12.94
CA PHE A 277 4.10 -2.04 -12.60
C PHE A 277 5.26 -1.06 -12.78
N VAL A 278 6.45 -1.38 -12.26
CA VAL A 278 7.63 -0.50 -12.33
C VAL A 278 8.25 -0.42 -13.72
N SER A 279 7.90 -1.30 -14.63
CA SER A 279 8.38 -1.36 -16.02
C SER A 279 7.34 -0.90 -17.05
N THR A 280 6.14 -0.52 -16.60
CA THR A 280 5.07 -0.01 -17.45
C THR A 280 4.95 1.51 -17.26
N PRO A 281 4.82 2.30 -18.34
CA PRO A 281 4.52 3.72 -18.22
C PRO A 281 3.24 3.98 -17.44
N GLU A 282 3.20 5.08 -16.67
CA GLU A 282 2.11 5.35 -15.73
C GLU A 282 0.73 5.43 -16.40
N GLU A 283 0.64 6.03 -17.57
CA GLU A 283 -0.58 6.15 -18.38
C GLU A 283 -1.17 4.79 -18.80
N ARG A 284 -0.35 3.73 -18.72
CA ARG A 284 -0.76 2.36 -19.06
C ARG A 284 -0.97 1.48 -17.83
N HIS A 285 -0.81 1.99 -16.62
CA HIS A 285 -1.01 1.18 -15.42
C HIS A 285 -2.43 0.61 -15.32
N ALA A 286 -3.44 1.26 -15.91
CA ALA A 286 -4.81 0.75 -15.96
C ALA A 286 -4.97 -0.57 -16.77
N GLU A 287 -4.01 -0.86 -17.66
CA GLU A 287 -4.00 -2.08 -18.48
C GLU A 287 -3.46 -3.31 -17.72
N LEU A 288 -2.82 -3.08 -16.56
CA LEU A 288 -2.25 -4.16 -15.76
C LEU A 288 -3.36 -4.91 -15.02
N ASP A 289 -3.61 -6.14 -15.38
CA ASP A 289 -4.59 -7.03 -14.77
C ASP A 289 -3.95 -8.37 -14.35
N SER A 290 -4.73 -9.22 -13.70
CA SER A 290 -4.28 -10.57 -13.31
C SER A 290 -3.81 -11.40 -14.49
N LYS A 291 -4.43 -11.26 -15.68
CA LYS A 291 -4.06 -12.04 -16.88
C LYS A 291 -2.68 -11.61 -17.39
N ALA A 292 -2.35 -10.31 -17.32
CA ALA A 292 -1.03 -9.81 -17.68
C ALA A 292 0.05 -10.41 -16.77
N VAL A 293 -0.17 -10.43 -15.46
CA VAL A 293 0.75 -11.04 -14.49
C VAL A 293 0.90 -12.55 -14.73
N GLU A 294 -0.20 -13.27 -14.93
CA GLU A 294 -0.17 -14.71 -15.19
C GLU A 294 0.58 -15.07 -16.48
N ARG A 295 0.48 -14.24 -17.53
CA ARG A 295 1.27 -14.43 -18.76
C ARG A 295 2.78 -14.35 -18.47
N VAL A 296 3.18 -13.34 -17.67
CA VAL A 296 4.59 -13.16 -17.33
C VAL A 296 5.11 -14.30 -16.44
N LEU A 297 4.33 -14.75 -15.46
CA LEU A 297 4.70 -15.88 -14.61
C LEU A 297 4.86 -17.17 -15.42
N ARG A 298 4.05 -17.41 -16.46
CA ARG A 298 4.23 -18.54 -17.36
C ARG A 298 5.54 -18.45 -18.15
N ALA A 299 5.92 -17.25 -18.58
CA ALA A 299 7.19 -17.03 -19.28
C ALA A 299 8.41 -17.09 -18.36
N HIS A 300 8.24 -16.81 -17.08
CA HIS A 300 9.30 -16.78 -16.07
C HIS A 300 8.94 -17.65 -14.84
N PRO A 301 8.92 -18.96 -14.96
CA PRO A 301 8.41 -19.86 -13.91
C PRO A 301 9.22 -19.86 -12.61
N ARG A 302 10.39 -19.22 -12.63
CA ARG A 302 11.25 -19.06 -11.43
C ARG A 302 11.13 -17.68 -10.77
N ALA A 303 10.45 -16.70 -11.39
CA ALA A 303 10.20 -15.37 -10.82
C ALA A 303 9.03 -15.36 -9.82
#